data_2c9d33be92c402591087df9dda500be8
#
_entry.id   2c9d33be92c402591087df9dda500be8
#
_cell.length_a   1.000
_cell.length_b   1.000
_cell.length_c   1.000
_cell.angle_alpha   90.00
_cell.angle_beta   90.00
_cell.angle_gamma   90.00
#
_symmetry.space_group_name_H-M   'P 1'
#
loop_
_entity.id
_entity.type
_entity.pdbx_description
1 polymer ?
#
loop_
_entity_poly.entity_id
_entity_poly.type
_entity_poly.pdbx_seq_one_letter_code
_entity_poly.pdbx_strand_id
1 'polypeptide(L)'
;MRFFLIHDSFAELPDWPATLPAQGFLWVTCSRRVFEVQLERTQEHLHRLAGGGLVDLHVSDLINPQLPSQYDYTSWYDLLVFRRLAAGQGTERMFLDEERGTASSASQALAAIDTSPVGFAVFDRVLLTVHPADCSVRDFFQTRLSQLGQGGPGSPVAGQGGASPLNDVKRPAHDDEEAHLGVDPYLIEEHHLAGLAHGHRTEGRGPSRLPPSPADLMLRIVNHMVDSYLDLRRLLTRQLGYLQQDMLRSSGRFRHWQALLASRNTLHMLEDICEDQRSALQEWIDALEDWPMPTDPLAAREREVLRVRSRDVQEHIERVLNHVRRLETSSESAVQMHFSLQGSRTNAIMRTLTVLTAIFLPLN
;
A
#
# COMPACT_ATOMS: atom_id res chain seq x y z
N MET A 1 7.00 3.77 -24.35
CA MET A 1 6.11 4.84 -23.89
C MET A 1 4.71 4.55 -24.42
N ARG A 2 3.66 4.81 -23.64
CA ARG A 2 2.24 4.65 -24.06
C ARG A 2 1.48 5.93 -23.76
N PHE A 3 0.47 6.22 -24.56
CA PHE A 3 -0.24 7.49 -24.58
C PHE A 3 -1.74 7.22 -24.50
N PHE A 4 -2.42 7.86 -23.56
CA PHE A 4 -3.85 7.70 -23.35
C PHE A 4 -4.52 9.06 -23.30
N LEU A 5 -5.50 9.27 -24.14
CA LEU A 5 -6.35 10.43 -24.10
C LEU A 5 -7.58 10.13 -23.24
N ILE A 6 -7.79 10.95 -22.22
CA ILE A 6 -8.87 10.80 -21.25
C ILE A 6 -9.77 12.02 -21.30
N HIS A 7 -11.04 11.78 -21.64
CA HIS A 7 -12.11 12.77 -21.68
C HIS A 7 -13.41 12.07 -21.25
N ASP A 8 -14.46 12.11 -22.07
CA ASP A 8 -15.67 11.30 -21.90
C ASP A 8 -15.44 9.83 -22.26
N SER A 9 -14.35 9.54 -22.94
CA SER A 9 -13.87 8.22 -23.33
C SER A 9 -12.40 8.03 -22.96
N PHE A 10 -11.96 6.78 -22.95
CA PHE A 10 -10.57 6.41 -22.78
C PHE A 10 -10.05 5.83 -24.11
N ALA A 11 -9.05 6.46 -24.69
CA ALA A 11 -8.47 6.04 -25.97
C ALA A 11 -6.94 5.96 -25.89
N GLU A 12 -6.37 4.86 -26.36
CA GLU A 12 -4.92 4.73 -26.51
C GLU A 12 -4.50 5.32 -27.88
N LEU A 13 -3.46 6.15 -27.85
CA LEU A 13 -2.88 6.76 -29.04
C LEU A 13 -1.59 6.02 -29.43
N PRO A 14 -1.27 5.92 -30.71
CA PRO A 14 -0.03 5.27 -31.16
C PRO A 14 1.22 6.09 -30.84
N ASP A 15 1.09 7.40 -30.70
CA ASP A 15 2.19 8.34 -30.44
C ASP A 15 1.64 9.64 -29.83
N TRP A 16 2.55 10.58 -29.54
CA TRP A 16 2.23 11.93 -29.07
C TRP A 16 1.23 12.62 -30.02
N PRO A 17 0.14 13.19 -29.50
CA PRO A 17 -0.78 13.97 -30.34
C PRO A 17 -0.12 15.28 -30.80
N ALA A 18 -0.55 15.78 -31.96
CA ALA A 18 -0.10 17.08 -32.44
C ALA A 18 -0.57 18.24 -31.53
N THR A 19 -1.82 18.14 -31.08
CA THR A 19 -2.47 19.10 -30.18
C THR A 19 -3.36 18.35 -29.21
N LEU A 20 -3.61 18.93 -28.03
CA LEU A 20 -4.61 18.41 -27.10
C LEU A 20 -6.02 18.86 -27.52
N PRO A 21 -7.04 18.03 -27.39
CA PRO A 21 -8.43 18.42 -27.61
C PRO A 21 -8.85 19.52 -26.63
N ALA A 22 -9.92 20.25 -26.91
CA ALA A 22 -10.37 21.36 -26.06
C ALA A 22 -10.70 20.93 -24.61
N GLN A 23 -11.14 19.70 -24.41
CA GLN A 23 -11.44 19.12 -23.09
C GLN A 23 -10.71 17.80 -22.91
N GLY A 24 -10.53 17.39 -21.64
CA GLY A 24 -9.78 16.20 -21.28
C GLY A 24 -8.27 16.44 -21.18
N PHE A 25 -7.52 15.38 -20.97
CA PHE A 25 -6.09 15.43 -20.77
C PHE A 25 -5.36 14.20 -21.33
N LEU A 26 -4.06 14.32 -21.49
CA LEU A 26 -3.19 13.25 -21.95
C LEU A 26 -2.50 12.59 -20.75
N TRP A 27 -2.60 11.28 -20.66
CA TRP A 27 -1.77 10.48 -19.75
C TRP A 27 -0.67 9.78 -20.53
N VAL A 28 0.58 10.10 -20.21
CA VAL A 28 1.78 9.50 -20.77
C VAL A 28 2.41 8.61 -19.70
N THR A 29 2.66 7.35 -20.05
CA THR A 29 3.26 6.40 -19.11
C THR A 29 4.45 5.67 -19.72
N CYS A 30 5.56 5.59 -18.97
CA CYS A 30 6.77 4.92 -19.45
C CYS A 30 7.61 4.35 -18.29
N SER A 31 8.45 3.38 -18.62
CA SER A 31 9.48 2.94 -17.69
C SER A 31 10.63 3.95 -17.63
N ARG A 32 11.39 3.97 -16.51
CA ARG A 32 12.58 4.83 -16.34
C ARG A 32 13.54 4.77 -17.50
N ARG A 33 13.85 3.55 -17.96
CA ARG A 33 14.75 3.35 -19.09
C ARG A 33 14.21 3.94 -20.41
N VAL A 34 12.91 3.78 -20.67
CA VAL A 34 12.28 4.37 -21.84
C VAL A 34 12.22 5.89 -21.73
N PHE A 35 11.97 6.42 -20.54
CA PHE A 35 11.99 7.85 -20.28
C PHE A 35 13.38 8.44 -20.56
N GLU A 36 14.44 7.84 -20.02
CA GLU A 36 15.82 8.25 -20.21
C GLU A 36 16.23 8.27 -21.71
N VAL A 37 15.91 7.19 -22.44
CA VAL A 37 16.21 7.10 -23.88
C VAL A 37 15.45 8.09 -24.74
N GLN A 38 14.23 8.44 -24.35
CA GLN A 38 13.35 9.34 -25.11
C GLN A 38 13.24 10.73 -24.46
N LEU A 39 14.18 11.11 -23.62
CA LEU A 39 14.12 12.35 -22.84
C LEU A 39 13.95 13.60 -23.71
N GLU A 40 14.83 13.78 -24.71
CA GLU A 40 14.80 14.96 -25.60
C GLU A 40 13.44 15.07 -26.30
N ARG A 41 12.96 13.98 -26.87
CA ARG A 41 11.66 13.94 -27.51
C ARG A 41 10.51 14.23 -26.53
N THR A 42 10.60 13.73 -25.32
CA THR A 42 9.61 14.00 -24.27
C THR A 42 9.60 15.45 -23.89
N GLN A 43 10.76 16.08 -23.72
CA GLN A 43 10.89 17.50 -23.43
C GLN A 43 10.28 18.38 -24.54
N GLU A 44 10.58 18.10 -25.81
CA GLU A 44 10.00 18.82 -26.96
C GLU A 44 8.47 18.77 -26.96
N HIS A 45 7.91 17.58 -26.70
CA HIS A 45 6.45 17.40 -26.70
C HIS A 45 5.81 18.05 -25.47
N LEU A 46 6.43 18.02 -24.29
CA LEU A 46 5.93 18.71 -23.10
C LEU A 46 5.95 20.23 -23.31
N HIS A 47 7.02 20.79 -23.86
CA HIS A 47 7.05 22.21 -24.21
C HIS A 47 5.92 22.61 -25.16
N ARG A 48 5.65 21.79 -26.16
CA ARG A 48 4.59 22.05 -27.13
C ARG A 48 3.18 21.91 -26.57
N LEU A 49 2.92 20.86 -25.76
CA LEU A 49 1.57 20.49 -25.32
C LEU A 49 1.19 21.09 -23.96
N ALA A 50 2.17 21.29 -23.08
CA ALA A 50 1.97 21.76 -21.72
C ALA A 50 2.58 23.14 -21.45
N GLY A 51 3.26 23.74 -22.44
CA GLY A 51 3.86 25.08 -22.34
C GLY A 51 5.20 25.13 -21.60
N GLY A 52 5.64 24.03 -20.98
CA GLY A 52 6.91 23.95 -20.27
C GLY A 52 7.47 22.53 -20.26
N GLY A 53 8.79 22.39 -20.13
CA GLY A 53 9.47 21.11 -19.99
C GLY A 53 9.84 20.82 -18.53
N LEU A 54 10.38 19.62 -18.29
CA LEU A 54 10.89 19.23 -16.98
C LEU A 54 12.26 19.89 -16.73
N VAL A 55 12.49 20.37 -15.52
CA VAL A 55 13.82 20.85 -15.09
C VAL A 55 14.77 19.66 -14.88
N ASP A 56 16.07 19.88 -15.08
CA ASP A 56 17.08 18.80 -15.04
C ASP A 56 17.10 18.06 -13.69
N LEU A 57 16.87 18.77 -12.60
CA LEU A 57 16.77 18.18 -11.27
C LEU A 57 15.64 17.15 -11.21
N HIS A 58 14.45 17.52 -11.67
CA HIS A 58 13.28 16.62 -11.67
C HIS A 58 13.42 15.47 -12.67
N VAL A 59 14.15 15.66 -13.77
CA VAL A 59 14.52 14.56 -14.67
C VAL A 59 15.38 13.54 -13.93
N SER A 60 16.39 14.00 -13.19
CA SER A 60 17.23 13.15 -12.36
C SER A 60 16.43 12.41 -11.31
N ASP A 61 15.48 13.08 -10.66
CA ASP A 61 14.58 12.50 -9.66
C ASP A 61 13.68 11.41 -10.25
N LEU A 62 13.11 11.62 -11.41
CA LEU A 62 12.27 10.64 -12.10
C LEU A 62 13.02 9.38 -12.52
N ILE A 63 14.32 9.50 -12.79
CA ILE A 63 15.17 8.37 -13.18
C ILE A 63 15.71 7.60 -11.96
N ASN A 64 15.88 8.25 -10.81
CA ASN A 64 16.49 7.67 -9.62
C ASN A 64 15.61 6.57 -8.99
N PRO A 65 16.05 5.29 -8.96
CA PRO A 65 15.27 4.20 -8.38
C PRO A 65 15.29 4.17 -6.84
N GLN A 66 16.16 4.95 -6.19
CA GLN A 66 16.33 4.98 -4.73
C GLN A 66 15.66 6.20 -4.08
N LEU A 67 15.09 7.10 -4.89
CA LEU A 67 14.51 8.33 -4.36
C LEU A 67 13.40 8.03 -3.34
N PRO A 68 13.38 8.71 -2.18
CA PRO A 68 12.26 8.66 -1.25
C PRO A 68 11.00 9.29 -1.86
N SER A 69 9.87 9.13 -1.17
CA SER A 69 8.67 9.87 -1.54
C SER A 69 8.87 11.34 -1.23
N GLN A 70 8.59 12.19 -2.20
CA GLN A 70 8.75 13.63 -2.07
C GLN A 70 7.81 14.38 -3.01
N TYR A 71 7.54 15.62 -2.68
CA TYR A 71 6.81 16.56 -3.52
C TYR A 71 7.68 17.77 -3.82
N ASP A 72 7.58 18.29 -5.04
CA ASP A 72 8.16 19.54 -5.47
C ASP A 72 7.27 20.19 -6.54
N TYR A 73 7.44 21.46 -6.82
CA TYR A 73 6.63 22.15 -7.80
C TYR A 73 7.42 23.20 -8.58
N THR A 74 6.91 23.53 -9.75
CA THR A 74 7.37 24.63 -10.59
C THR A 74 6.18 25.49 -10.99
N SER A 75 6.43 26.57 -11.74
CA SER A 75 5.33 27.37 -12.31
C SER A 75 4.51 26.63 -13.37
N TRP A 76 4.95 25.46 -13.84
CA TRP A 76 4.36 24.74 -14.96
C TRP A 76 3.75 23.38 -14.58
N TYR A 77 4.26 22.76 -13.54
CA TYR A 77 3.84 21.44 -13.11
C TYR A 77 4.22 21.16 -11.67
N ASP A 78 3.49 20.24 -11.07
CA ASP A 78 3.81 19.61 -9.79
C ASP A 78 4.52 18.28 -10.03
N LEU A 79 5.53 17.97 -9.22
CA LEU A 79 6.24 16.71 -9.20
C LEU A 79 5.91 15.97 -7.90
N LEU A 80 5.32 14.78 -8.02
CA LEU A 80 5.18 13.86 -6.90
C LEU A 80 5.96 12.59 -7.19
N VAL A 81 6.89 12.23 -6.33
CA VAL A 81 7.50 10.91 -6.31
C VAL A 81 6.90 10.12 -5.15
N PHE A 82 6.42 8.92 -5.43
CA PHE A 82 5.72 8.11 -4.42
C PHE A 82 6.17 6.65 -4.49
N ARG A 83 6.65 6.10 -3.35
CA ARG A 83 7.12 4.71 -3.30
C ARG A 83 5.96 3.75 -3.17
N ARG A 84 5.88 2.79 -4.09
CA ARG A 84 4.93 1.67 -4.06
C ARG A 84 5.61 0.40 -3.54
N LEU A 85 4.83 -0.56 -3.07
CA LEU A 85 5.32 -1.91 -2.86
C LEU A 85 5.74 -2.50 -4.22
N ALA A 86 6.94 -3.06 -4.29
CA ALA A 86 7.37 -3.75 -5.48
C ALA A 86 6.58 -5.06 -5.64
N ALA A 87 6.13 -5.35 -6.86
CA ALA A 87 5.51 -6.61 -7.20
C ALA A 87 6.59 -7.69 -7.36
N GLY A 88 7.20 -8.11 -6.25
CA GLY A 88 8.08 -9.29 -6.27
C GLY A 88 7.24 -10.57 -6.38
N GLN A 89 7.71 -11.57 -7.12
CA GLN A 89 7.06 -12.90 -7.18
C GLN A 89 6.89 -13.54 -5.77
N GLY A 90 7.58 -13.04 -4.77
CA GLY A 90 7.43 -13.40 -3.36
C GLY A 90 6.16 -12.86 -2.73
N THR A 91 5.77 -11.63 -3.06
CA THR A 91 4.64 -10.94 -2.40
C THR A 91 3.30 -11.58 -2.76
N GLU A 92 3.09 -11.98 -4.01
CA GLU A 92 1.86 -12.71 -4.39
C GLU A 92 1.78 -14.10 -3.75
N ARG A 93 2.90 -14.83 -3.66
CA ARG A 93 2.94 -16.12 -2.95
C ARG A 93 2.69 -15.99 -1.46
N MET A 94 3.07 -14.87 -0.85
CA MET A 94 2.83 -14.57 0.56
C MET A 94 1.34 -14.46 0.90
N PHE A 95 0.52 -13.95 -0.01
CA PHE A 95 -0.93 -13.87 0.18
C PHE A 95 -1.64 -15.21 -0.08
N LEU A 96 -0.98 -16.16 -0.77
CA LEU A 96 -1.55 -17.45 -1.12
C LEU A 96 -1.27 -18.58 -0.09
N ASP A 97 -0.19 -18.44 0.70
CA ASP A 97 0.22 -19.47 1.69
C ASP A 97 -0.44 -19.20 3.07
N GLU A 98 -1.76 -19.17 3.10
CA GLU A 98 -2.53 -18.75 4.28
C GLU A 98 -2.55 -19.77 5.43
N GLU A 99 -2.30 -21.05 5.21
CA GLU A 99 -2.67 -22.08 6.20
C GLU A 99 -1.52 -22.64 7.07
N ARG A 100 -0.24 -22.47 6.69
CA ARG A 100 0.89 -23.08 7.44
C ARG A 100 2.12 -22.16 7.53
N GLY A 101 1.99 -21.08 8.31
CA GLY A 101 3.14 -20.22 8.57
C GLY A 101 4.15 -20.84 9.53
N THR A 102 5.42 -20.78 9.17
CA THR A 102 6.55 -21.14 10.03
C THR A 102 7.45 -19.91 10.20
N ALA A 103 8.28 -19.90 11.25
CA ALA A 103 9.25 -18.82 11.43
C ALA A 103 10.21 -18.65 10.23
N SER A 104 10.50 -19.73 9.50
CA SER A 104 11.32 -19.69 8.28
C SER A 104 10.57 -19.04 7.13
N SER A 105 9.31 -19.40 6.89
CA SER A 105 8.49 -18.77 5.84
C SER A 105 8.23 -17.29 6.15
N ALA A 106 8.01 -16.95 7.42
CA ALA A 106 7.86 -15.59 7.88
C ALA A 106 9.11 -14.74 7.62
N SER A 107 10.29 -15.28 7.89
CA SER A 107 11.56 -14.61 7.59
C SER A 107 11.73 -14.31 6.11
N GLN A 108 11.46 -15.29 5.25
CA GLN A 108 11.54 -15.11 3.79
C GLN A 108 10.53 -14.08 3.31
N ALA A 109 9.32 -14.12 3.84
CA ALA A 109 8.24 -13.21 3.51
C ALA A 109 8.63 -11.75 3.83
N LEU A 110 9.10 -11.49 5.04
CA LEU A 110 9.51 -10.16 5.46
C LEU A 110 10.74 -9.64 4.68
N ALA A 111 11.69 -10.51 4.36
CA ALA A 111 12.87 -10.16 3.56
C ALA A 111 12.55 -9.87 2.08
N ALA A 112 11.41 -10.34 1.57
CA ALA A 112 10.98 -10.10 0.20
C ALA A 112 10.20 -8.78 0.03
N ILE A 113 9.91 -8.06 1.11
CA ILE A 113 9.27 -6.75 1.04
C ILE A 113 10.28 -5.75 0.47
N ASP A 114 9.96 -5.22 -0.69
CA ASP A 114 10.74 -4.18 -1.35
C ASP A 114 9.81 -3.09 -1.87
N THR A 115 10.36 -1.92 -2.15
CA THR A 115 9.61 -0.77 -2.64
C THR A 115 10.33 -0.12 -3.81
N SER A 116 9.56 0.52 -4.67
CA SER A 116 10.13 1.27 -5.80
C SER A 116 9.33 2.54 -6.06
N PRO A 117 10.00 3.68 -6.35
CA PRO A 117 9.31 4.92 -6.61
C PRO A 117 8.60 4.91 -7.97
N VAL A 118 7.47 5.60 -8.02
CA VAL A 118 6.80 6.03 -9.24
C VAL A 118 6.78 7.55 -9.21
N GLY A 119 7.24 8.18 -10.28
CA GLY A 119 7.23 9.62 -10.43
C GLY A 119 6.04 10.09 -11.26
N PHE A 120 5.44 11.19 -10.84
CA PHE A 120 4.32 11.86 -11.48
C PHE A 120 4.69 13.32 -11.74
N ALA A 121 4.75 13.73 -13.01
CA ALA A 121 4.76 15.15 -13.35
C ALA A 121 3.36 15.55 -13.83
N VAL A 122 2.73 16.42 -13.06
CA VAL A 122 1.32 16.80 -13.17
C VAL A 122 1.25 18.22 -13.76
N PHE A 123 1.00 18.31 -15.05
CA PHE A 123 0.71 19.56 -15.74
C PHE A 123 -0.81 19.80 -15.78
N ASP A 124 -1.24 20.97 -16.17
CA ASP A 124 -2.68 21.30 -16.28
C ASP A 124 -3.47 20.27 -17.10
N ARG A 125 -2.89 19.77 -18.20
CA ARG A 125 -3.59 18.87 -19.14
C ARG A 125 -2.75 17.67 -19.59
N VAL A 126 -1.63 17.43 -18.94
CA VAL A 126 -0.75 16.27 -19.18
C VAL A 126 -0.38 15.65 -17.85
N LEU A 127 -0.52 14.36 -17.72
CA LEU A 127 0.07 13.57 -16.66
C LEU A 127 1.18 12.71 -17.26
N LEU A 128 2.41 12.92 -16.84
CA LEU A 128 3.52 12.02 -17.14
C LEU A 128 3.79 11.13 -15.94
N THR A 129 3.79 9.80 -16.14
CA THR A 129 4.15 8.83 -15.11
C THR A 129 5.39 8.04 -15.52
N VAL A 130 6.41 8.06 -14.66
CA VAL A 130 7.66 7.31 -14.82
C VAL A 130 7.74 6.24 -13.73
N HIS A 131 7.89 4.99 -14.11
CA HIS A 131 7.77 3.85 -13.19
C HIS A 131 8.80 2.75 -13.51
N PRO A 132 9.01 1.74 -12.63
CA PRO A 132 9.78 0.55 -12.97
C PRO A 132 9.12 -0.24 -14.10
N ALA A 133 9.88 -1.10 -14.77
CA ALA A 133 9.40 -1.86 -15.94
C ALA A 133 8.18 -2.76 -15.61
N ASP A 134 8.16 -3.33 -14.41
CA ASP A 134 7.17 -4.26 -13.87
C ASP A 134 6.04 -3.58 -13.07
N CYS A 135 5.45 -2.54 -13.60
CA CYS A 135 4.47 -1.75 -12.86
C CYS A 135 3.04 -2.31 -12.97
N SER A 136 2.65 -3.21 -12.08
CA SER A 136 1.29 -3.75 -11.96
C SER A 136 0.21 -2.66 -11.76
N VAL A 137 0.55 -1.59 -11.05
CA VAL A 137 -0.34 -0.45 -10.82
C VAL A 137 -0.74 0.23 -12.14
N ARG A 138 0.24 0.44 -13.05
CA ARG A 138 -0.02 0.96 -14.39
C ARG A 138 -1.02 0.07 -15.14
N ASP A 139 -0.75 -1.23 -15.18
CA ASP A 139 -1.56 -2.19 -15.95
C ASP A 139 -3.00 -2.30 -15.39
N PHE A 140 -3.13 -2.23 -14.07
CA PHE A 140 -4.42 -2.15 -13.40
C PHE A 140 -5.23 -0.92 -13.84
N PHE A 141 -4.61 0.27 -13.83
CA PHE A 141 -5.31 1.50 -14.20
C PHE A 141 -5.66 1.54 -15.68
N GLN A 142 -4.79 1.05 -16.57
CA GLN A 142 -5.10 0.93 -17.99
C GLN A 142 -6.35 0.07 -18.22
N THR A 143 -6.39 -1.12 -17.63
CA THR A 143 -7.54 -2.02 -17.76
C THR A 143 -8.81 -1.39 -17.19
N ARG A 144 -8.72 -0.80 -16.00
CA ARG A 144 -9.86 -0.18 -15.33
C ARG A 144 -10.43 1.02 -16.11
N LEU A 145 -9.56 1.91 -16.57
CA LEU A 145 -10.00 3.08 -17.35
C LEU A 145 -10.58 2.69 -18.71
N SER A 146 -10.03 1.65 -19.37
CA SER A 146 -10.60 1.09 -20.60
C SER A 146 -12.02 0.56 -20.37
N GLN A 147 -12.27 -0.16 -19.28
CA GLN A 147 -13.60 -0.64 -18.92
C GLN A 147 -14.59 0.51 -18.65
N LEU A 148 -14.15 1.56 -17.96
CA LEU A 148 -14.97 2.74 -17.67
C LEU A 148 -15.28 3.53 -18.96
N GLY A 149 -14.34 3.62 -19.89
CA GLY A 149 -14.53 4.29 -21.17
C GLY A 149 -15.46 3.54 -22.13
N GLN A 150 -15.60 2.21 -21.99
CA GLN A 150 -16.52 1.40 -22.80
C GLN A 150 -17.94 1.34 -22.23
N GLY A 151 -18.14 1.69 -20.97
CA GLY A 151 -19.43 1.68 -20.26
C GLY A 151 -20.24 2.97 -20.40
N GLY A 152 -20.22 3.64 -21.54
CA GLY A 152 -21.06 4.82 -21.82
C GLY A 152 -22.57 4.51 -21.61
N PRO A 153 -23.42 5.51 -21.29
CA PRO A 153 -24.84 5.32 -21.00
C PRO A 153 -25.61 4.86 -22.25
N GLY A 154 -25.58 3.57 -22.57
CA GLY A 154 -26.26 3.04 -23.75
C GLY A 154 -26.03 1.56 -24.06
N SER A 155 -25.22 0.82 -23.35
CA SER A 155 -25.10 -0.62 -23.58
C SER A 155 -26.21 -1.36 -22.83
N PRO A 156 -27.11 -2.07 -23.49
CA PRO A 156 -28.11 -2.89 -22.81
C PRO A 156 -27.40 -4.06 -22.11
N VAL A 157 -27.59 -4.14 -20.83
CA VAL A 157 -27.26 -5.35 -20.04
C VAL A 157 -28.08 -6.48 -20.66
N ALA A 158 -27.42 -7.40 -21.36
CA ALA A 158 -28.02 -8.63 -21.81
C ALA A 158 -28.43 -9.45 -20.59
N GLY A 159 -29.68 -9.31 -20.20
CA GLY A 159 -30.32 -10.09 -19.18
C GLY A 159 -30.39 -11.54 -19.64
N GLN A 160 -29.61 -12.44 -19.09
CA GLN A 160 -29.96 -13.86 -19.07
C GLN A 160 -30.81 -14.13 -17.84
N GLY A 161 -32.09 -14.12 -18.05
CA GLY A 161 -33.08 -14.65 -17.13
C GLY A 161 -32.91 -16.15 -17.00
N GLY A 162 -32.65 -16.59 -15.79
CA GLY A 162 -32.74 -17.98 -15.35
C GLY A 162 -33.52 -17.98 -14.05
N ALA A 163 -34.83 -18.11 -14.14
CA ALA A 163 -35.70 -18.39 -13.01
C ALA A 163 -35.44 -19.82 -12.54
N SER A 164 -35.22 -20.02 -11.26
CA SER A 164 -35.39 -21.30 -10.59
C SER A 164 -36.07 -21.11 -9.23
N PRO A 165 -36.90 -22.05 -8.81
CA PRO A 165 -37.99 -21.78 -7.91
C PRO A 165 -37.65 -21.96 -6.43
N LEU A 166 -38.47 -21.28 -5.65
CA LEU A 166 -38.63 -21.37 -4.18
C LEU A 166 -38.53 -22.79 -3.65
N ASN A 167 -37.72 -22.97 -2.63
CA ASN A 167 -37.94 -24.02 -1.65
C ASN A 167 -37.89 -23.40 -0.22
N ASP A 168 -39.09 -23.39 0.34
CA ASP A 168 -39.37 -23.23 1.77
C ASP A 168 -38.67 -24.33 2.59
N VAL A 169 -37.85 -23.93 3.56
CA VAL A 169 -37.53 -24.84 4.69
C VAL A 169 -37.57 -24.03 5.98
N LYS A 170 -38.50 -24.50 6.84
CA LYS A 170 -38.84 -24.06 8.18
C LYS A 170 -37.62 -23.97 9.12
N ARG A 171 -37.63 -22.95 9.97
CA ARG A 171 -36.89 -22.86 11.25
C ARG A 171 -37.51 -23.85 12.27
N PRO A 172 -36.68 -24.46 13.14
CA PRO A 172 -37.10 -24.78 14.49
C PRO A 172 -36.45 -23.82 15.50
N ALA A 173 -37.27 -23.43 16.45
CA ALA A 173 -36.86 -22.80 17.69
C ALA A 173 -36.45 -23.85 18.71
N HIS A 174 -35.46 -23.56 19.52
CA HIS A 174 -35.28 -23.99 20.94
C HIS A 174 -33.98 -23.39 21.46
N ASP A 175 -34.11 -22.63 22.47
CA ASP A 175 -34.09 -22.76 23.92
C ASP A 175 -32.73 -22.52 24.56
N ASP A 176 -32.80 -21.69 25.55
CA ASP A 176 -31.79 -21.17 26.46
C ASP A 176 -30.99 -22.27 27.20
N GLU A 177 -29.67 -22.05 27.32
CA GLU A 177 -28.94 -22.43 28.52
C GLU A 177 -27.71 -21.53 28.72
N GLU A 178 -27.72 -20.77 29.83
CA GLU A 178 -26.63 -19.99 30.33
C GLU A 178 -25.49 -20.90 30.83
N ALA A 179 -24.28 -20.61 30.31
CA ALA A 179 -23.05 -21.09 30.97
C ALA A 179 -22.04 -19.93 31.01
N HIS A 180 -21.91 -19.33 32.19
CA HIS A 180 -20.83 -18.41 32.54
C HIS A 180 -19.49 -19.11 32.45
N LEU A 181 -18.67 -18.68 31.47
CA LEU A 181 -17.21 -18.90 31.46
C LEU A 181 -16.55 -17.60 31.09
N GLY A 182 -15.63 -17.14 31.96
CA GLY A 182 -14.93 -15.90 31.85
C GLY A 182 -14.19 -15.75 30.52
N VAL A 183 -14.58 -14.75 29.76
CA VAL A 183 -14.00 -14.41 28.45
C VAL A 183 -12.98 -13.30 28.66
N ASP A 184 -11.76 -13.59 28.27
CA ASP A 184 -10.62 -12.66 28.21
C ASP A 184 -10.98 -11.48 27.29
N PRO A 185 -10.85 -10.20 27.73
CA PRO A 185 -11.24 -9.03 26.94
C PRO A 185 -10.53 -8.91 25.60
N TYR A 186 -9.41 -9.58 25.39
CA TYR A 186 -8.65 -9.56 24.13
C TYR A 186 -9.22 -10.49 23.05
N LEU A 187 -10.17 -11.41 23.38
CA LEU A 187 -10.79 -12.32 22.42
C LEU A 187 -12.06 -11.74 21.76
N ILE A 188 -12.62 -10.65 22.29
CA ILE A 188 -13.87 -10.05 21.75
C ILE A 188 -13.61 -9.26 20.46
N GLU A 189 -12.40 -8.73 20.27
CA GLU A 189 -12.03 -8.02 19.03
C GLU A 189 -11.82 -8.95 17.83
N GLU A 190 -11.38 -10.19 18.04
CA GLU A 190 -11.16 -11.15 16.94
C GLU A 190 -12.47 -11.68 16.32
N HIS A 191 -13.53 -11.86 17.10
CA HIS A 191 -14.81 -12.33 16.57
C HIS A 191 -15.60 -11.27 15.80
N HIS A 192 -15.42 -9.99 16.10
CA HIS A 192 -16.00 -8.91 15.31
C HIS A 192 -15.25 -8.69 13.99
N LEU A 193 -13.95 -8.99 13.94
CA LEU A 193 -13.13 -8.92 12.72
C LEU A 193 -13.32 -10.12 11.80
N ALA A 194 -13.65 -11.31 12.32
CA ALA A 194 -13.93 -12.49 11.51
C ALA A 194 -15.23 -12.38 10.68
N GLY A 195 -16.22 -11.64 11.18
CA GLY A 195 -17.46 -11.33 10.45
C GLY A 195 -17.24 -10.33 9.30
N LEU A 196 -16.21 -9.52 9.35
CA LEU A 196 -15.83 -8.56 8.32
C LEU A 196 -14.89 -9.17 7.26
N ALA A 197 -14.26 -10.31 7.55
CA ALA A 197 -13.30 -10.96 6.64
C ALA A 197 -13.95 -11.66 5.43
N HIS A 198 -15.27 -11.89 5.43
CA HIS A 198 -16.00 -12.50 4.31
C HIS A 198 -16.82 -11.50 3.48
N GLY A 199 -16.74 -10.20 3.75
CA GLY A 199 -17.58 -9.20 3.11
C GLY A 199 -16.86 -7.99 2.51
N HIS A 200 -15.60 -7.82 2.67
CA HIS A 200 -14.82 -6.74 2.05
C HIS A 200 -13.69 -7.28 1.16
N ARG A 201 -14.02 -8.02 0.11
CA ARG A 201 -13.64 -7.47 -1.20
C ARG A 201 -14.33 -6.12 -1.26
N THR A 202 -13.62 -5.08 -0.97
CA THR A 202 -13.87 -3.79 -1.57
C THR A 202 -13.58 -3.98 -3.06
N GLU A 203 -14.48 -4.67 -3.77
CA GLU A 203 -14.78 -4.32 -5.14
C GLU A 203 -15.14 -2.85 -5.03
N GLY A 204 -14.04 -2.06 -5.16
CA GLY A 204 -14.08 -0.67 -4.90
C GLY A 204 -15.26 -0.10 -5.65
N ARG A 205 -16.12 0.52 -4.90
CA ARG A 205 -16.88 1.66 -5.37
C ARG A 205 -15.86 2.77 -5.69
N GLY A 206 -14.86 2.36 -6.51
CA GLY A 206 -13.99 3.29 -7.18
C GLY A 206 -14.87 4.15 -8.06
N PRO A 207 -14.49 5.39 -8.32
CA PRO A 207 -15.30 6.34 -9.04
C PRO A 207 -15.80 5.69 -10.34
N SER A 208 -17.12 5.69 -10.49
CA SER A 208 -17.82 5.15 -11.67
C SER A 208 -17.60 6.02 -12.90
N ARG A 209 -16.73 7.02 -12.84
CA ARG A 209 -16.43 7.99 -13.90
C ARG A 209 -14.94 8.07 -14.15
N LEU A 210 -14.58 8.37 -15.39
CA LEU A 210 -13.22 8.72 -15.77
C LEU A 210 -12.70 9.90 -14.94
N PRO A 211 -11.39 9.97 -14.66
CA PRO A 211 -10.80 11.09 -13.95
C PRO A 211 -10.95 12.39 -14.76
N PRO A 212 -11.39 13.49 -14.14
CA PRO A 212 -11.59 14.76 -14.85
C PRO A 212 -10.28 15.50 -15.12
N SER A 213 -9.21 15.26 -14.35
CA SER A 213 -7.96 15.98 -14.44
C SER A 213 -6.74 15.08 -14.22
N PRO A 214 -5.53 15.52 -14.63
CA PRO A 214 -4.26 14.84 -14.34
C PRO A 214 -4.06 14.58 -12.85
N ALA A 215 -4.34 15.58 -12.00
CA ALA A 215 -4.22 15.49 -10.55
C ALA A 215 -5.17 14.45 -9.95
N ASP A 216 -6.41 14.35 -10.44
CA ASP A 216 -7.36 13.34 -9.98
C ASP A 216 -6.90 11.92 -10.34
N LEU A 217 -6.34 11.73 -11.54
CA LEU A 217 -5.76 10.43 -11.92
C LEU A 217 -4.55 10.09 -11.05
N MET A 218 -3.65 11.02 -10.84
CA MET A 218 -2.50 10.84 -9.95
C MET A 218 -2.93 10.40 -8.56
N LEU A 219 -3.88 11.11 -7.92
CA LEU A 219 -4.38 10.74 -6.59
C LEU A 219 -5.07 9.38 -6.54
N ARG A 220 -5.79 8.98 -7.60
CA ARG A 220 -6.36 7.62 -7.68
C ARG A 220 -5.28 6.55 -7.74
N ILE A 221 -4.20 6.80 -8.47
CA ILE A 221 -3.05 5.89 -8.55
C ILE A 221 -2.37 5.81 -7.19
N VAL A 222 -2.11 6.94 -6.54
CA VAL A 222 -1.49 7.00 -5.21
C VAL A 222 -2.36 6.29 -4.16
N ASN A 223 -3.67 6.52 -4.15
CA ASN A 223 -4.58 5.82 -3.25
C ASN A 223 -4.49 4.29 -3.42
N HIS A 224 -4.49 3.80 -4.66
CA HIS A 224 -4.34 2.37 -4.92
C HIS A 224 -2.98 1.82 -4.44
N MET A 225 -1.90 2.62 -4.54
CA MET A 225 -0.61 2.23 -3.97
C MET A 225 -0.69 2.12 -2.44
N VAL A 226 -1.36 3.06 -1.78
CA VAL A 226 -1.52 3.06 -0.32
C VAL A 226 -2.40 1.90 0.14
N ASP A 227 -3.43 1.54 -0.63
CA ASP A 227 -4.27 0.37 -0.34
C ASP A 227 -3.45 -0.92 -0.26
N SER A 228 -2.41 -1.07 -1.10
CA SER A 228 -1.50 -2.21 -1.03
C SER A 228 -0.71 -2.28 0.29
N TYR A 229 -0.37 -1.14 0.89
CA TYR A 229 0.24 -1.09 2.23
C TYR A 229 -0.75 -1.44 3.35
N LEU A 230 -2.04 -1.11 3.18
CA LEU A 230 -3.08 -1.55 4.12
C LEU A 230 -3.24 -3.07 4.12
N ASP A 231 -3.13 -3.71 2.96
CA ASP A 231 -3.14 -5.19 2.87
C ASP A 231 -1.88 -5.79 3.49
N LEU A 232 -0.72 -5.16 3.29
CA LEU A 232 0.55 -5.57 3.90
C LEU A 232 0.46 -5.62 5.43
N ARG A 233 -0.31 -4.77 6.07
CA ARG A 233 -0.52 -4.76 7.54
C ARG A 233 -0.90 -6.14 8.09
N ARG A 234 -1.86 -6.81 7.44
CA ARG A 234 -2.33 -8.14 7.86
C ARG A 234 -1.23 -9.17 7.76
N LEU A 235 -0.47 -9.10 6.67
CA LEU A 235 0.68 -9.97 6.46
C LEU A 235 1.74 -9.78 7.54
N LEU A 236 2.15 -8.53 7.80
CA LEU A 236 3.15 -8.19 8.82
C LEU A 236 2.76 -8.71 10.20
N THR A 237 1.51 -8.49 10.62
CA THR A 237 1.00 -8.96 11.91
C THR A 237 1.13 -10.49 12.04
N ARG A 238 0.73 -11.21 11.00
CA ARG A 238 0.77 -12.67 10.99
C ARG A 238 2.20 -13.20 11.01
N GLN A 239 3.06 -12.66 10.16
CA GLN A 239 4.44 -13.14 10.03
C GLN A 239 5.26 -12.86 11.30
N LEU A 240 5.12 -11.68 11.88
CA LEU A 240 5.75 -11.36 13.17
C LEU A 240 5.20 -12.23 14.31
N GLY A 241 3.90 -12.52 14.30
CA GLY A 241 3.29 -13.44 15.26
C GLY A 241 3.94 -14.83 15.24
N TYR A 242 4.23 -15.39 14.06
CA TYR A 242 4.94 -16.68 13.95
C TYR A 242 6.37 -16.61 14.54
N LEU A 243 7.12 -15.56 14.26
CA LEU A 243 8.47 -15.38 14.82
C LEU A 243 8.43 -15.24 16.35
N GLN A 244 7.52 -14.45 16.87
CA GLN A 244 7.35 -14.25 18.32
C GLN A 244 6.94 -15.56 19.02
N GLN A 245 6.01 -16.31 18.43
CA GLN A 245 5.53 -17.57 18.98
C GLN A 245 6.65 -18.63 19.01
N ASP A 246 7.46 -18.72 17.93
CA ASP A 246 8.61 -19.63 17.90
C ASP A 246 9.66 -19.24 18.95
N MET A 247 9.91 -17.94 19.14
CA MET A 247 10.82 -17.43 20.14
C MET A 247 10.40 -17.80 21.57
N LEU A 248 9.11 -17.75 21.88
CA LEU A 248 8.58 -18.07 23.20
C LEU A 248 8.52 -19.59 23.45
N ARG A 249 8.27 -20.39 22.41
CA ARG A 249 8.19 -21.87 22.50
C ARG A 249 9.56 -22.53 22.57
N SER A 250 10.56 -21.99 21.90
CA SER A 250 11.88 -22.61 21.86
C SER A 250 12.60 -22.45 23.20
N SER A 251 12.65 -23.55 23.94
CA SER A 251 13.25 -23.64 25.29
C SER A 251 14.78 -23.43 25.25
N GLY A 252 15.21 -22.18 24.98
CA GLY A 252 16.60 -21.75 25.10
C GLY A 252 17.46 -21.78 23.86
N ARG A 253 16.95 -22.24 22.71
CA ARG A 253 17.68 -22.23 21.42
C ARG A 253 16.82 -21.60 20.33
N PHE A 254 16.55 -20.29 20.45
CA PHE A 254 15.90 -19.56 19.38
C PHE A 254 16.85 -19.50 18.18
N ARG A 255 16.50 -20.20 17.10
CA ARG A 255 17.32 -20.32 15.88
C ARG A 255 17.13 -19.16 14.92
N HIS A 256 16.02 -18.42 15.06
CA HIS A 256 15.61 -17.40 14.10
C HIS A 256 15.93 -15.97 14.56
N TRP A 257 17.01 -15.80 15.36
CA TRP A 257 17.43 -14.48 15.84
C TRP A 257 17.73 -13.50 14.71
N GLN A 258 18.42 -13.99 13.67
CA GLN A 258 18.68 -13.18 12.47
C GLN A 258 17.39 -12.79 11.74
N ALA A 259 16.39 -13.66 11.70
CA ALA A 259 15.09 -13.38 11.11
C ALA A 259 14.34 -12.27 11.85
N LEU A 260 14.40 -12.28 13.18
CA LEU A 260 13.81 -11.25 14.01
C LEU A 260 14.50 -9.88 13.81
N LEU A 261 15.82 -9.86 13.73
CA LEU A 261 16.58 -8.64 13.40
C LEU A 261 16.26 -8.14 11.99
N ALA A 262 16.20 -9.04 11.01
CA ALA A 262 15.81 -8.68 9.64
C ALA A 262 14.38 -8.11 9.59
N SER A 263 13.44 -8.69 10.36
CA SER A 263 12.08 -8.17 10.45
C SER A 263 12.00 -6.76 11.04
N ARG A 264 12.82 -6.45 12.04
CA ARG A 264 12.93 -5.10 12.58
C ARG A 264 13.44 -4.11 11.53
N ASN A 265 14.48 -4.46 10.79
CA ASN A 265 14.99 -3.60 9.71
C ASN A 265 13.91 -3.35 8.65
N THR A 266 13.10 -4.36 8.33
CA THR A 266 11.97 -4.19 7.40
C THR A 266 10.90 -3.25 7.98
N LEU A 267 10.60 -3.34 9.28
CA LEU A 267 9.64 -2.42 9.93
C LEU A 267 10.17 -0.98 9.92
N HIS A 268 11.43 -0.74 10.27
CA HIS A 268 12.04 0.59 10.20
C HIS A 268 12.00 1.14 8.77
N MET A 269 12.38 0.33 7.77
CA MET A 269 12.29 0.74 6.37
C MET A 269 10.86 1.15 5.99
N LEU A 270 9.85 0.40 6.45
CA LEU A 270 8.44 0.73 6.17
C LEU A 270 7.98 1.98 6.93
N GLU A 271 8.48 2.20 8.15
CA GLU A 271 8.22 3.42 8.91
C GLU A 271 8.76 4.63 8.18
N ASP A 272 10.04 4.62 7.78
CA ASP A 272 10.67 5.71 7.01
C ASP A 272 9.90 6.00 5.71
N ILE A 273 9.53 4.95 4.97
CA ILE A 273 8.76 5.11 3.72
C ILE A 273 7.40 5.76 3.97
N CYS A 274 6.67 5.33 5.02
CA CYS A 274 5.37 5.92 5.33
C CYS A 274 5.49 7.36 5.83
N GLU A 275 6.56 7.72 6.53
CA GLU A 275 6.84 9.11 6.94
C GLU A 275 7.11 9.99 5.73
N ASP A 276 7.96 9.53 4.79
CA ASP A 276 8.23 10.25 3.54
C ASP A 276 6.94 10.42 2.71
N GLN A 277 6.13 9.36 2.59
CA GLN A 277 4.84 9.42 1.89
C GLN A 277 3.88 10.43 2.52
N ARG A 278 3.81 10.45 3.85
CA ARG A 278 2.97 11.39 4.60
C ARG A 278 3.44 12.82 4.40
N SER A 279 4.76 13.07 4.44
CA SER A 279 5.35 14.39 4.22
C SER A 279 5.07 14.89 2.81
N ALA A 280 5.37 14.08 1.80
CA ALA A 280 5.12 14.41 0.39
C ALA A 280 3.64 14.73 0.11
N LEU A 281 2.72 13.98 0.72
CA LEU A 281 1.29 14.22 0.54
C LEU A 281 0.82 15.45 1.32
N GLN A 282 1.41 15.76 2.48
CA GLN A 282 1.12 16.99 3.20
C GLN A 282 1.54 18.22 2.39
N GLU A 283 2.74 18.21 1.82
CA GLU A 283 3.24 19.29 0.95
C GLU A 283 2.35 19.50 -0.29
N TRP A 284 1.86 18.39 -0.87
CA TRP A 284 0.85 18.46 -1.94
C TRP A 284 -0.46 19.09 -1.48
N ILE A 285 -0.96 18.75 -0.28
CA ILE A 285 -2.18 19.33 0.29
C ILE A 285 -2.01 20.83 0.53
N ASP A 286 -0.86 21.22 1.08
CA ASP A 286 -0.53 22.63 1.33
C ASP A 286 -0.47 23.41 0.01
N ALA A 287 0.18 22.86 -1.01
CA ALA A 287 0.20 23.44 -2.35
C ALA A 287 -1.20 23.59 -2.96
N LEU A 288 -2.08 22.58 -2.78
CA LEU A 288 -3.48 22.70 -3.21
C LEU A 288 -4.23 23.82 -2.51
N GLU A 289 -3.89 24.14 -1.27
CA GLU A 289 -4.49 25.24 -0.51
C GLU A 289 -4.02 26.61 -1.01
N ASP A 290 -2.79 26.70 -1.53
CA ASP A 290 -2.22 27.91 -2.10
C ASP A 290 -2.65 28.20 -3.56
N TRP A 291 -3.25 27.22 -4.24
CA TRP A 291 -3.75 27.45 -5.60
C TRP A 291 -4.78 28.58 -5.64
N PRO A 292 -4.78 29.42 -6.69
CA PRO A 292 -5.76 30.48 -6.84
C PRO A 292 -7.19 29.94 -6.79
N MET A 293 -8.09 30.66 -6.14
CA MET A 293 -9.49 30.24 -6.10
C MET A 293 -10.08 30.28 -7.51
N PRO A 294 -10.58 29.13 -8.00
CA PRO A 294 -11.21 29.09 -9.30
C PRO A 294 -12.48 29.97 -9.34
N THR A 295 -12.64 30.73 -10.42
CA THR A 295 -13.88 31.51 -10.65
C THR A 295 -15.01 30.63 -11.17
N ASP A 296 -14.68 29.51 -11.79
CA ASP A 296 -15.67 28.54 -12.27
C ASP A 296 -16.11 27.60 -11.14
N PRO A 297 -17.45 27.44 -10.89
CA PRO A 297 -17.98 26.55 -9.89
C PRO A 297 -17.59 25.08 -10.07
N LEU A 298 -17.40 24.61 -11.30
CA LEU A 298 -16.98 23.24 -11.58
C LEU A 298 -15.54 23.02 -11.14
N ALA A 299 -14.63 23.92 -11.50
CA ALA A 299 -13.23 23.86 -11.07
C ALA A 299 -13.09 23.98 -9.55
N ALA A 300 -13.93 24.80 -8.90
CA ALA A 300 -13.97 24.88 -7.43
C ALA A 300 -14.38 23.54 -6.80
N ARG A 301 -15.37 22.87 -7.38
CA ARG A 301 -15.81 21.54 -6.93
C ARG A 301 -14.74 20.46 -7.15
N GLU A 302 -14.05 20.51 -8.27
CA GLU A 302 -12.94 19.57 -8.57
C GLU A 302 -11.82 19.74 -7.57
N ARG A 303 -11.42 20.98 -7.25
CA ARG A 303 -10.42 21.27 -6.22
C ARG A 303 -10.84 20.71 -4.84
N GLU A 304 -12.09 20.89 -4.44
CA GLU A 304 -12.58 20.34 -3.17
C GLU A 304 -12.54 18.79 -3.17
N VAL A 305 -12.86 18.15 -4.28
CA VAL A 305 -12.74 16.69 -4.41
C VAL A 305 -11.28 16.25 -4.29
N LEU A 306 -10.33 16.98 -4.89
CA LEU A 306 -8.90 16.69 -4.74
C LEU A 306 -8.46 16.81 -3.27
N ARG A 307 -8.87 17.85 -2.55
CA ARG A 307 -8.56 18.04 -1.12
C ARG A 307 -9.10 16.87 -0.28
N VAL A 308 -10.36 16.50 -0.46
CA VAL A 308 -10.98 15.40 0.28
C VAL A 308 -10.24 14.09 0.01
N ARG A 309 -9.91 13.79 -1.24
CA ARG A 309 -9.16 12.58 -1.59
C ARG A 309 -7.74 12.57 -1.03
N SER A 310 -7.05 13.70 -1.08
CA SER A 310 -5.70 13.81 -0.53
C SER A 310 -5.68 13.53 0.97
N ARG A 311 -6.65 14.05 1.71
CA ARG A 311 -6.80 13.78 3.15
C ARG A 311 -7.15 12.33 3.45
N ASP A 312 -8.00 11.71 2.64
CA ASP A 312 -8.34 10.28 2.78
C ASP A 312 -7.09 9.39 2.58
N VAL A 313 -6.30 9.67 1.53
CA VAL A 313 -5.03 8.98 1.30
C VAL A 313 -4.05 9.20 2.47
N GLN A 314 -3.93 10.41 2.98
CA GLN A 314 -3.08 10.72 4.13
C GLN A 314 -3.50 9.94 5.38
N GLU A 315 -4.79 9.86 5.66
CA GLU A 315 -5.32 9.07 6.77
C GLU A 315 -4.99 7.57 6.63
N HIS A 316 -5.05 7.04 5.40
CA HIS A 316 -4.64 5.65 5.13
C HIS A 316 -3.15 5.43 5.39
N ILE A 317 -2.27 6.35 5.00
CA ILE A 317 -0.83 6.30 5.29
C ILE A 317 -0.60 6.32 6.81
N GLU A 318 -1.27 7.20 7.55
CA GLU A 318 -1.15 7.28 9.01
C GLU A 318 -1.60 5.98 9.70
N ARG A 319 -2.65 5.34 9.19
CA ARG A 319 -3.09 4.02 9.70
C ARG A 319 -2.01 2.95 9.52
N VAL A 320 -1.30 2.94 8.37
CA VAL A 320 -0.19 2.03 8.13
C VAL A 320 0.97 2.35 9.07
N LEU A 321 1.39 3.60 9.13
CA LEU A 321 2.50 4.07 9.97
C LEU A 321 2.28 3.70 11.46
N ASN A 322 1.10 4.01 11.99
CA ASN A 322 0.76 3.67 13.37
C ASN A 322 0.74 2.16 13.62
N HIS A 323 0.40 1.37 12.61
CA HIS A 323 0.44 -0.08 12.72
C HIS A 323 1.86 -0.63 12.73
N VAL A 324 2.73 -0.14 11.85
CA VAL A 324 4.15 -0.52 11.80
C VAL A 324 4.83 -0.22 13.14
N ARG A 325 4.62 0.97 13.71
CA ARG A 325 5.13 1.36 15.03
C ARG A 325 4.66 0.44 16.17
N ARG A 326 3.39 0.03 16.15
CA ARG A 326 2.88 -0.94 17.14
C ARG A 326 3.54 -2.30 17.00
N LEU A 327 3.76 -2.77 15.78
CA LEU A 327 4.43 -4.05 15.53
C LEU A 327 5.90 -4.01 15.98
N GLU A 328 6.57 -2.89 15.78
CA GLU A 328 7.93 -2.67 16.27
C GLU A 328 7.99 -2.76 17.79
N THR A 329 7.15 -2.00 18.49
CA THR A 329 7.04 -2.03 19.96
C THR A 329 6.71 -3.44 20.46
N SER A 330 5.80 -4.15 19.81
CA SER A 330 5.46 -5.53 20.13
C SER A 330 6.65 -6.48 19.95
N SER A 331 7.41 -6.32 18.86
CA SER A 331 8.61 -7.10 18.59
C SER A 331 9.68 -6.88 19.67
N GLU A 332 9.90 -5.64 20.06
CA GLU A 332 10.84 -5.29 21.13
C GLU A 332 10.42 -5.88 22.49
N SER A 333 9.15 -5.78 22.84
CA SER A 333 8.61 -6.36 24.07
C SER A 333 8.79 -7.90 24.09
N ALA A 334 8.59 -8.57 22.96
CA ALA A 334 8.80 -10.00 22.84
C ALA A 334 10.29 -10.39 23.04
N VAL A 335 11.22 -9.61 22.52
CA VAL A 335 12.67 -9.78 22.75
C VAL A 335 13.01 -9.65 24.22
N GLN A 336 12.53 -8.60 24.89
CA GLN A 336 12.77 -8.39 26.32
C GLN A 336 12.21 -9.53 27.16
N MET A 337 10.99 -10.01 26.84
CA MET A 337 10.39 -11.16 27.51
C MET A 337 11.23 -12.43 27.34
N HIS A 338 11.75 -12.70 26.15
CA HIS A 338 12.62 -13.85 25.89
C HIS A 338 13.89 -13.81 26.76
N PHE A 339 14.57 -12.67 26.85
CA PHE A 339 15.74 -12.51 27.71
C PHE A 339 15.40 -12.66 29.18
N SER A 340 14.26 -12.13 29.64
CA SER A 340 13.79 -12.31 31.01
C SER A 340 13.54 -13.78 31.34
N LEU A 341 12.92 -14.53 30.45
CA LEU A 341 12.70 -15.97 30.61
C LEU A 341 14.01 -16.76 30.64
N GLN A 342 14.99 -16.40 29.80
CA GLN A 342 16.32 -17.02 29.84
C GLN A 342 17.05 -16.72 31.14
N GLY A 343 17.02 -15.48 31.61
CA GLY A 343 17.61 -15.09 32.90
C GLY A 343 17.01 -15.86 34.06
N SER A 344 15.69 -16.01 34.09
CA SER A 344 14.99 -16.80 35.11
C SER A 344 15.40 -18.28 35.10
N ARG A 345 15.52 -18.90 33.92
CA ARG A 345 15.99 -20.28 33.77
C ARG A 345 17.46 -20.45 34.24
N THR A 346 18.34 -19.55 33.86
CA THR A 346 19.75 -19.56 34.29
C THR A 346 19.82 -19.47 35.81
N ASN A 347 19.04 -18.61 36.42
CA ASN A 347 18.97 -18.44 37.87
C ASN A 347 18.47 -19.73 38.57
N ALA A 348 17.45 -20.39 37.98
CA ALA A 348 16.95 -21.67 38.47
C ALA A 348 18.03 -22.79 38.42
N ILE A 349 18.78 -22.87 37.29
CA ILE A 349 19.89 -23.82 37.13
C ILE A 349 21.01 -23.53 38.17
N MET A 350 21.39 -22.28 38.31
CA MET A 350 22.40 -21.87 39.30
C MET A 350 21.96 -22.22 40.72
N ARG A 351 20.70 -21.97 41.06
CA ARG A 351 20.15 -22.37 42.37
C ARG A 351 20.20 -23.86 42.60
N THR A 352 19.84 -24.66 41.59
CA THR A 352 19.91 -26.13 41.66
C THR A 352 21.34 -26.61 41.82
N LEU A 353 22.30 -26.03 41.07
CA LEU A 353 23.73 -26.34 41.15
C LEU A 353 24.29 -26.01 42.53
N THR A 354 23.94 -24.84 43.08
CA THR A 354 24.35 -24.41 44.40
C THR A 354 23.87 -25.37 45.50
N VAL A 355 22.62 -25.81 45.42
CA VAL A 355 22.06 -26.81 46.37
C VAL A 355 22.79 -28.15 46.26
N LEU A 356 23.02 -28.65 45.02
CA LEU A 356 23.80 -29.86 44.79
C LEU A 356 25.21 -29.74 45.36
N THR A 357 25.91 -28.64 45.07
CA THR A 357 27.28 -28.40 45.59
C THR A 357 27.31 -28.34 47.13
N ALA A 358 26.32 -27.67 47.75
CA ALA A 358 26.24 -27.60 49.23
C ALA A 358 26.00 -28.96 49.90
N ILE A 359 25.36 -29.91 49.21
CA ILE A 359 25.10 -31.28 49.70
C ILE A 359 26.35 -32.16 49.48
N PHE A 360 26.98 -32.11 48.32
CA PHE A 360 28.09 -33.01 47.98
C PHE A 360 29.44 -32.57 48.49
N LEU A 361 29.71 -31.24 48.71
CA LEU A 361 30.98 -30.76 49.22
C LEU A 361 31.33 -31.30 50.65
N PRO A 362 30.40 -31.40 51.63
CA PRO A 362 30.72 -31.95 52.95
C PRO A 362 30.78 -33.49 52.99
N LEU A 363 30.38 -34.18 51.92
CA LEU A 363 30.41 -35.64 51.82
C LEU A 363 31.72 -36.20 51.25
N ASN A 364 32.63 -35.34 50.80
CA ASN A 364 33.91 -35.69 50.22
C ASN A 364 35.04 -35.20 51.20
#